data_290b46a04fe8829fda4264d4b65fb496
#
_entry.id   290b46a04fe8829fda4264d4b65fb496
#
_cell.length_a   1.000
_cell.length_b   1.000
_cell.length_c   1.000
_cell.angle_alpha   90.00
_cell.angle_beta   90.00
_cell.angle_gamma   90.00
#
_symmetry.space_group_name_H-M   'P 1'
#
loop_
_entity.id
_entity.type
_entity.pdbx_description
1 polymer ?
#
loop_
_entity_poly.entity_id
_entity_poly.type
_entity_poly.pdbx_seq_one_letter_code
_entity_poly.pdbx_strand_id
1 'polypeptide(L)'
;MQLAKGLLYHGLLGRRVGEKQMSQGQTGAELRLVTPGMAIGPLSGKRVGSGALAQNEQIIATRLGWVRELNDTVSVDPINSTYMPRSGDLIIAVVAEVRNNLWFMNVNGPFQGLLPMSLAPWKVEFGAARQHMGIGDVVMARIQEVDECHNVVLTMKGVGLRRLNEGSVMTIPVNHVERIRGNNNETLLRLRDVCDCRIMVGDNGRVWIDGSAEGTSWARSAIKLASQSGHKLSFAADLAALEKNAPKRGDA
;
A
#
# COMPACT_ATOMS: atom_id res chain seq x y z
N MET A 1 -44.18 -12.91 61.31
CA MET A 1 -43.58 -14.26 61.27
C MET A 1 -42.41 -14.17 60.26
N GLN A 2 -41.28 -14.12 60.83
CA GLN A 2 -40.03 -14.84 60.62
C GLN A 2 -39.32 -14.48 59.33
N LEU A 3 -38.20 -13.74 59.40
CA LEU A 3 -36.82 -14.17 59.67
C LEU A 3 -36.22 -14.83 58.42
N ALA A 4 -35.05 -14.59 57.87
CA ALA A 4 -33.84 -14.04 58.47
C ALA A 4 -32.71 -14.09 57.41
N LYS A 5 -31.69 -13.30 57.65
CA LYS A 5 -30.25 -13.52 57.45
C LYS A 5 -29.77 -13.50 55.97
N GLY A 6 -28.93 -12.65 55.52
CA GLY A 6 -27.71 -12.11 56.14
C GLY A 6 -26.50 -12.96 55.82
N LEU A 7 -25.62 -12.51 54.95
CA LEU A 7 -24.20 -12.75 55.12
C LEU A 7 -23.37 -11.72 54.33
N LEU A 8 -22.74 -10.90 55.12
CA LEU A 8 -21.57 -10.09 54.76
C LEU A 8 -20.39 -11.03 54.45
N TYR A 9 -19.63 -10.71 53.43
CA TYR A 9 -18.21 -11.03 53.43
C TYR A 9 -17.39 -9.78 53.19
N HIS A 10 -16.70 -9.44 54.25
CA HIS A 10 -15.63 -8.45 54.33
C HIS A 10 -14.33 -9.02 53.75
N GLY A 11 -13.58 -8.17 53.05
CA GLY A 11 -12.14 -8.11 53.27
C GLY A 11 -11.26 -8.75 52.22
N LEU A 12 -10.54 -8.00 51.50
CA LEU A 12 -9.12 -7.80 51.80
C LEU A 12 -8.47 -6.83 50.76
N LEU A 13 -7.86 -5.85 51.35
CA LEU A 13 -6.86 -4.94 50.76
C LEU A 13 -5.78 -5.67 49.94
N GLY A 14 -5.34 -5.06 48.86
CA GLY A 14 -4.01 -5.40 48.43
C GLY A 14 -3.55 -4.86 47.10
N ARG A 15 -2.93 -3.69 47.16
CA ARG A 15 -1.88 -3.23 46.28
C ARG A 15 -2.28 -2.56 44.95
N ARG A 16 -2.27 -1.24 45.01
CA ARG A 16 -1.92 -0.36 43.89
C ARG A 16 -0.54 -0.76 43.36
N VAL A 17 -0.50 -1.23 42.12
CA VAL A 17 0.73 -1.31 41.37
C VAL A 17 0.66 -0.22 40.31
N GLY A 18 1.68 0.62 40.31
CA GLY A 18 1.96 1.83 39.58
C GLY A 18 1.31 2.01 38.23
N GLU A 19 0.52 3.05 38.13
CA GLU A 19 0.20 3.71 36.87
C GLU A 19 1.51 4.28 36.31
N LYS A 20 2.10 3.53 35.37
CA LYS A 20 3.06 4.10 34.43
C LYS A 20 2.26 4.90 33.43
N GLN A 21 2.35 6.20 33.50
CA GLN A 21 1.87 7.11 32.45
C GLN A 21 2.44 6.67 31.11
N MET A 22 1.63 5.96 30.33
CA MET A 22 1.87 5.79 28.91
C MET A 22 1.36 7.04 28.21
N SER A 23 2.28 7.69 27.53
CA SER A 23 2.08 8.88 26.71
C SER A 23 0.79 8.80 25.89
N GLN A 24 -0.07 9.76 26.09
CA GLN A 24 -1.24 10.06 25.26
C GLN A 24 -0.78 10.32 23.83
N GLY A 25 -1.17 9.42 22.92
CA GLY A 25 -0.88 9.60 21.50
C GLY A 25 -1.34 8.43 20.66
N GLN A 26 -2.60 8.07 20.76
CA GLN A 26 -3.45 7.45 19.73
C GLN A 26 -4.72 6.92 20.41
N THR A 27 -5.72 7.78 20.47
CA THR A 27 -7.10 7.37 20.75
C THR A 27 -7.47 6.33 19.70
N GLY A 28 -7.81 5.13 20.13
CA GLY A 28 -8.32 4.06 19.26
C GLY A 28 -9.65 4.51 18.65
N ALA A 29 -9.59 5.24 17.54
CA ALA A 29 -10.77 5.53 16.75
C ALA A 29 -11.26 4.20 16.18
N GLU A 30 -12.45 3.77 16.62
CA GLU A 30 -13.14 2.65 15.98
C GLU A 30 -13.18 2.88 14.49
N LEU A 31 -12.57 1.97 13.72
CA LEU A 31 -12.56 2.02 12.26
C LEU A 31 -13.99 1.85 11.76
N ARG A 32 -14.66 2.95 11.48
CA ARG A 32 -16.04 2.96 10.99
C ARG A 32 -16.03 2.83 9.48
N LEU A 33 -16.64 1.76 8.97
CA LEU A 33 -16.88 1.59 7.54
C LEU A 33 -18.08 2.44 7.12
N VAL A 34 -17.92 3.19 6.02
CA VAL A 34 -18.99 4.04 5.47
C VAL A 34 -19.17 3.80 3.97
N THR A 35 -20.42 3.97 3.52
CA THR A 35 -20.80 3.89 2.11
C THR A 35 -21.06 5.30 1.55
N PRO A 36 -21.00 5.50 0.22
CA PRO A 36 -21.36 6.77 -0.39
C PRO A 36 -22.75 7.26 0.05
N GLY A 37 -22.86 8.53 0.42
CA GLY A 37 -24.09 9.14 0.93
C GLY A 37 -24.33 8.98 2.43
N MET A 38 -23.52 8.17 3.13
CA MET A 38 -23.67 7.98 4.58
C MET A 38 -23.12 9.18 5.35
N ALA A 39 -23.89 9.67 6.34
CA ALA A 39 -23.44 10.71 7.25
C ALA A 39 -22.36 10.16 8.20
N ILE A 40 -21.23 10.85 8.25
CA ILE A 40 -20.11 10.52 9.14
C ILE A 40 -20.31 11.19 10.50
N GLY A 41 -20.72 12.47 10.49
CA GLY A 41 -20.97 13.25 11.71
C GLY A 41 -21.19 14.73 11.38
N PRO A 42 -21.39 15.57 12.41
CA PRO A 42 -21.56 17.01 12.24
C PRO A 42 -20.26 17.66 11.79
N LEU A 43 -20.36 18.73 11.01
CA LEU A 43 -19.20 19.50 10.53
C LEU A 43 -18.47 20.18 11.69
N SER A 44 -19.18 20.80 12.64
CA SER A 44 -18.71 21.32 13.95
C SER A 44 -17.26 21.84 13.96
N GLY A 45 -16.86 22.64 12.98
CA GLY A 45 -15.50 23.19 12.86
C GLY A 45 -14.46 22.21 12.29
N LYS A 46 -14.82 20.97 11.97
CA LYS A 46 -13.93 19.99 11.34
C LYS A 46 -13.71 20.34 9.87
N ARG A 47 -12.53 20.02 9.39
CA ARG A 47 -12.18 20.11 7.96
C ARG A 47 -12.55 18.83 7.25
N VAL A 48 -12.97 18.95 6.00
CA VAL A 48 -13.33 17.82 5.16
C VAL A 48 -12.15 17.48 4.25
N GLY A 49 -11.67 16.26 4.35
CA GLY A 49 -10.57 15.71 3.55
C GLY A 49 -11.06 14.86 2.38
N SER A 50 -10.15 14.11 1.79
CA SER A 50 -10.44 13.24 0.64
C SER A 50 -11.52 12.20 0.97
N GLY A 51 -12.45 11.96 0.05
CA GLY A 51 -13.50 10.95 0.19
C GLY A 51 -14.68 11.36 1.07
N ALA A 52 -14.73 12.62 1.52
CA ALA A 52 -15.85 13.20 2.25
C ALA A 52 -16.29 14.53 1.62
N LEU A 53 -17.47 14.99 1.93
CA LEU A 53 -18.06 16.24 1.48
C LEU A 53 -18.85 16.88 2.63
N ALA A 54 -18.78 18.21 2.77
CA ALA A 54 -19.64 18.94 3.69
C ALA A 54 -20.97 19.27 2.99
N GLN A 55 -22.09 18.86 3.60
CA GLN A 55 -23.44 19.15 3.12
C GLN A 55 -24.38 19.31 4.32
N ASN A 56 -25.16 20.39 4.37
CA ASN A 56 -26.15 20.65 5.43
C ASN A 56 -25.58 20.49 6.85
N GLU A 57 -24.42 21.11 7.12
CA GLU A 57 -23.69 21.04 8.40
C GLU A 57 -23.26 19.61 8.83
N GLN A 58 -23.34 18.66 7.93
CA GLN A 58 -22.89 17.29 8.14
C GLN A 58 -21.74 16.95 7.18
N ILE A 59 -20.91 16.02 7.61
CA ILE A 59 -19.87 15.41 6.79
C ILE A 59 -20.45 14.11 6.22
N ILE A 60 -20.48 14.01 4.88
CA ILE A 60 -21.04 12.87 4.14
C ILE A 60 -19.92 12.14 3.41
N ALA A 61 -19.91 10.82 3.48
CA ALA A 61 -18.99 10.00 2.72
C ALA A 61 -19.32 10.04 1.22
N THR A 62 -18.31 10.21 0.37
CA THR A 62 -18.46 10.19 -1.10
C THR A 62 -17.99 8.87 -1.72
N ARG A 63 -17.37 8.01 -0.92
CA ARG A 63 -16.85 6.70 -1.37
C ARG A 63 -16.97 5.65 -0.27
N LEU A 64 -16.93 4.39 -0.68
CA LEU A 64 -16.85 3.25 0.23
C LEU A 64 -15.46 3.17 0.85
N GLY A 65 -15.37 3.20 2.17
CA GLY A 65 -14.07 3.19 2.86
C GLY A 65 -14.18 3.34 4.37
N TRP A 66 -13.02 3.47 4.99
CA TRP A 66 -12.86 3.65 6.43
C TRP A 66 -12.74 5.12 6.78
N VAL A 67 -13.51 5.58 7.76
CA VAL A 67 -13.38 6.94 8.28
C VAL A 67 -12.05 7.07 9.00
N ARG A 68 -11.30 8.11 8.65
CA ARG A 68 -10.10 8.54 9.34
C ARG A 68 -10.24 9.99 9.76
N GLU A 69 -10.04 10.22 11.05
CA GLU A 69 -10.00 11.55 11.63
C GLU A 69 -8.57 11.84 12.12
N LEU A 70 -7.99 12.91 11.60
CA LEU A 70 -6.63 13.35 11.95
C LEU A 70 -6.58 14.88 12.00
N ASN A 71 -6.17 15.44 13.15
CA ASN A 71 -6.04 16.91 13.33
C ASN A 71 -7.28 17.67 12.84
N ASP A 72 -8.46 17.32 13.34
CA ASP A 72 -9.76 17.89 12.94
C ASP A 72 -10.12 17.74 11.46
N THR A 73 -9.38 16.96 10.71
CA THR A 73 -9.71 16.63 9.31
C THR A 73 -10.33 15.25 9.23
N VAL A 74 -11.56 15.18 8.71
CA VAL A 74 -12.28 13.92 8.48
C VAL A 74 -12.14 13.52 7.03
N SER A 75 -11.59 12.35 6.77
CA SER A 75 -11.40 11.76 5.45
C SER A 75 -11.95 10.34 5.40
N VAL A 76 -12.19 9.83 4.20
CA VAL A 76 -12.57 8.44 3.98
C VAL A 76 -11.49 7.77 3.14
N ASP A 77 -10.78 6.84 3.76
CA ASP A 77 -9.78 6.02 3.07
C ASP A 77 -10.50 4.90 2.32
N PRO A 78 -10.44 4.84 0.99
CA PRO A 78 -11.16 3.85 0.21
C PRO A 78 -10.65 2.43 0.49
N ILE A 79 -11.54 1.44 0.44
CA ILE A 79 -11.15 0.01 0.55
C ILE A 79 -10.25 -0.37 -0.61
N ASN A 80 -10.64 0.03 -1.82
CA ASN A 80 -9.86 -0.14 -3.04
C ASN A 80 -9.74 1.21 -3.74
N SER A 81 -8.55 1.55 -4.18
CA SER A 81 -8.32 2.75 -4.99
C SER A 81 -7.62 2.37 -6.29
N THR A 82 -8.08 2.98 -7.39
CA THR A 82 -7.37 2.93 -8.66
C THR A 82 -6.15 3.84 -8.58
N TYR A 83 -5.06 3.41 -9.15
CA TYR A 83 -3.87 4.23 -9.25
C TYR A 83 -4.11 5.43 -10.16
N MET A 84 -3.78 6.61 -9.65
CA MET A 84 -3.75 7.86 -10.44
C MET A 84 -2.30 8.34 -10.51
N PRO A 85 -1.70 8.37 -11.72
CA PRO A 85 -0.31 8.76 -11.92
C PRO A 85 -0.03 10.19 -11.42
N ARG A 86 1.11 10.36 -10.75
CA ARG A 86 1.61 11.66 -10.29
C ARG A 86 3.07 11.81 -10.66
N SER A 87 3.49 13.04 -10.98
CA SER A 87 4.90 13.33 -11.19
C SER A 87 5.73 12.97 -9.95
N GLY A 88 6.86 12.28 -10.18
CA GLY A 88 7.74 11.78 -9.13
C GLY A 88 7.49 10.35 -8.67
N ASP A 89 6.32 9.76 -8.94
CA ASP A 89 6.00 8.39 -8.52
C ASP A 89 7.00 7.38 -9.08
N LEU A 90 7.41 6.43 -8.24
CA LEU A 90 8.23 5.29 -8.62
C LEU A 90 7.34 4.09 -8.91
N ILE A 91 7.28 3.65 -10.15
CA ILE A 91 6.31 2.65 -10.60
C ILE A 91 6.96 1.43 -11.24
N ILE A 92 6.24 0.32 -11.21
CA ILE A 92 6.55 -0.87 -12.02
C ILE A 92 5.61 -0.85 -13.23
N ALA A 93 6.18 -0.66 -14.41
CA ALA A 93 5.44 -0.61 -15.65
C ALA A 93 5.73 -1.82 -16.53
N VAL A 94 4.78 -2.17 -17.40
CA VAL A 94 4.89 -3.27 -18.34
C VAL A 94 4.76 -2.70 -19.76
N VAL A 95 5.66 -3.10 -20.65
CA VAL A 95 5.61 -2.68 -22.05
C VAL A 95 4.35 -3.23 -22.70
N ALA A 96 3.47 -2.35 -23.14
CA ALA A 96 2.23 -2.69 -23.83
C ALA A 96 2.38 -2.67 -25.36
N GLU A 97 3.12 -1.68 -25.89
CA GLU A 97 3.37 -1.51 -27.32
C GLU A 97 4.76 -0.92 -27.53
N VAL A 98 5.40 -1.29 -28.66
CA VAL A 98 6.72 -0.77 -29.04
C VAL A 98 6.58 -0.07 -30.38
N ARG A 99 6.97 1.20 -30.44
CA ARG A 99 7.06 2.00 -31.66
C ARG A 99 8.50 2.35 -32.00
N ASN A 100 8.71 3.00 -33.12
CA ASN A 100 10.05 3.29 -33.61
C ASN A 100 10.89 4.18 -32.69
N ASN A 101 10.23 5.05 -31.92
CA ASN A 101 10.88 6.08 -31.10
C ASN A 101 10.44 6.10 -29.63
N LEU A 102 9.53 5.21 -29.22
CA LEU A 102 9.01 5.17 -27.85
C LEU A 102 8.37 3.81 -27.51
N TRP A 103 8.21 3.57 -26.23
CA TRP A 103 7.42 2.46 -25.68
C TRP A 103 6.16 2.99 -25.00
N PHE A 104 5.02 2.38 -25.31
CA PHE A 104 3.80 2.55 -24.53
C PHE A 104 3.82 1.58 -23.36
N MET A 105 3.56 2.10 -22.17
CA MET A 105 3.70 1.39 -20.93
C MET A 105 2.35 1.29 -20.22
N ASN A 106 1.98 0.08 -19.80
CA ASN A 106 0.89 -0.11 -18.87
C ASN A 106 1.39 0.22 -17.45
N VAL A 107 0.86 1.28 -16.86
CA VAL A 107 1.24 1.78 -15.53
C VAL A 107 0.30 1.34 -14.41
N ASN A 108 -0.66 0.43 -14.69
CA ASN A 108 -1.71 0.00 -13.74
C ASN A 108 -2.65 1.15 -13.32
N GLY A 109 -2.88 2.09 -14.20
CA GLY A 109 -3.79 3.21 -14.04
C GLY A 109 -4.69 3.38 -15.26
N PRO A 110 -5.57 4.41 -15.28
CA PRO A 110 -6.49 4.67 -16.37
C PRO A 110 -5.79 5.18 -17.65
N PHE A 111 -4.55 5.66 -17.53
CA PHE A 111 -3.80 6.25 -18.62
C PHE A 111 -2.58 5.40 -18.97
N GLN A 112 -2.19 5.41 -20.24
CA GLN A 112 -0.95 4.76 -20.67
C GLN A 112 0.26 5.66 -20.38
N GLY A 113 1.38 5.04 -19.98
CA GLY A 113 2.65 5.72 -19.85
C GLY A 113 3.37 5.75 -21.19
N LEU A 114 4.13 6.81 -21.44
CA LEU A 114 4.99 6.99 -22.59
C LEU A 114 6.45 7.02 -22.12
N LEU A 115 7.27 6.11 -22.61
CA LEU A 115 8.71 6.12 -22.39
C LEU A 115 9.42 6.45 -23.68
N PRO A 116 9.84 7.72 -23.91
CA PRO A 116 10.65 8.10 -25.05
C PRO A 116 12.04 7.46 -25.01
N MET A 117 12.63 7.16 -26.18
CA MET A 117 13.99 6.62 -26.28
C MET A 117 15.02 7.50 -25.58
N SER A 118 14.83 8.82 -25.63
CA SER A 118 15.72 9.80 -24.96
C SER A 118 15.74 9.69 -23.44
N LEU A 119 14.71 9.09 -22.84
CA LEU A 119 14.55 8.88 -21.39
C LEU A 119 14.86 7.44 -20.96
N ALA A 120 15.26 6.58 -21.88
CA ALA A 120 15.83 5.27 -21.58
C ALA A 120 17.28 5.38 -21.07
N PRO A 121 17.77 4.41 -20.28
CA PRO A 121 19.15 4.42 -19.77
C PRO A 121 20.19 4.07 -20.83
N TRP A 122 19.75 3.56 -21.98
CA TRP A 122 20.61 3.17 -23.10
C TRP A 122 20.52 4.20 -24.23
N LYS A 123 21.57 4.25 -25.04
CA LYS A 123 21.51 4.94 -26.31
C LYS A 123 20.76 4.04 -27.32
N VAL A 124 19.60 4.46 -27.74
CA VAL A 124 18.74 3.73 -28.67
C VAL A 124 18.73 4.43 -30.03
N GLU A 125 19.01 3.70 -31.10
CA GLU A 125 18.89 4.21 -32.46
C GLU A 125 17.43 4.18 -32.93
N PHE A 126 17.06 5.08 -33.81
CA PHE A 126 15.71 5.13 -34.36
C PHE A 126 15.35 3.79 -35.04
N GLY A 127 14.22 3.22 -34.66
CA GLY A 127 13.79 1.91 -35.15
C GLY A 127 14.33 0.71 -34.37
N ALA A 128 15.34 0.89 -33.49
CA ALA A 128 15.95 -0.20 -32.73
C ALA A 128 15.28 -0.45 -31.32
N ALA A 129 14.16 0.20 -31.03
CA ALA A 129 13.50 0.12 -29.74
C ALA A 129 13.21 -1.33 -29.28
N ARG A 130 12.79 -2.21 -30.20
CA ARG A 130 12.49 -3.63 -29.92
C ARG A 130 13.69 -4.45 -29.50
N GLN A 131 14.92 -4.04 -29.85
CA GLN A 131 16.15 -4.75 -29.44
C GLN A 131 16.43 -4.55 -27.94
N HIS A 132 15.96 -3.45 -27.36
CA HIS A 132 16.16 -3.13 -25.95
C HIS A 132 15.03 -3.63 -25.05
N MET A 133 13.78 -3.44 -25.49
CA MET A 133 12.61 -3.91 -24.75
C MET A 133 11.50 -4.35 -25.70
N GLY A 134 10.94 -5.53 -25.43
CA GLY A 134 9.79 -6.10 -26.12
C GLY A 134 8.49 -5.92 -25.33
N ILE A 135 7.36 -6.26 -25.98
CA ILE A 135 6.06 -6.32 -25.32
C ILE A 135 6.09 -7.34 -24.19
N GLY A 136 5.57 -6.97 -23.03
CA GLY A 136 5.55 -7.81 -21.83
C GLY A 136 6.75 -7.59 -20.89
N ASP A 137 7.80 -6.90 -21.34
CA ASP A 137 8.92 -6.56 -20.48
C ASP A 137 8.49 -5.66 -19.32
N VAL A 138 9.06 -5.92 -18.17
CA VAL A 138 8.77 -5.22 -16.91
C VAL A 138 9.91 -4.26 -16.61
N VAL A 139 9.58 -3.04 -16.22
CA VAL A 139 10.57 -2.03 -15.85
C VAL A 139 10.21 -1.32 -14.55
N MET A 140 11.22 -0.94 -13.79
CA MET A 140 11.12 0.08 -12.77
C MET A 140 11.40 1.43 -13.40
N ALA A 141 10.42 2.31 -13.37
CA ALA A 141 10.49 3.64 -13.96
C ALA A 141 9.96 4.69 -13.01
N ARG A 142 10.30 5.95 -13.26
CA ARG A 142 9.73 7.10 -12.55
C ARG A 142 8.83 7.89 -13.49
N ILE A 143 7.73 8.39 -12.97
CA ILE A 143 6.91 9.36 -13.71
C ILE A 143 7.62 10.70 -13.67
N GLN A 144 8.03 11.19 -14.84
CA GLN A 144 8.68 12.47 -14.98
C GLN A 144 7.65 13.60 -14.91
N GLU A 145 6.59 13.48 -15.69
CA GLU A 145 5.51 14.45 -15.75
C GLU A 145 4.18 13.81 -16.12
N VAL A 146 3.10 14.48 -15.75
CA VAL A 146 1.74 14.20 -16.19
C VAL A 146 1.18 15.52 -16.69
N ASP A 147 0.83 15.60 -17.95
CA ASP A 147 0.27 16.83 -18.54
C ASP A 147 -1.23 16.98 -18.28
N GLU A 148 -1.81 18.11 -18.68
CA GLU A 148 -3.24 18.42 -18.53
C GLU A 148 -4.14 17.46 -19.34
N CYS A 149 -3.61 16.84 -20.39
CA CYS A 149 -4.29 15.82 -21.19
C CYS A 149 -4.09 14.40 -20.62
N HIS A 150 -3.48 14.29 -19.44
CA HIS A 150 -3.16 13.02 -18.77
C HIS A 150 -2.18 12.13 -19.54
N ASN A 151 -1.33 12.71 -20.38
CA ASN A 151 -0.18 11.98 -20.93
C ASN A 151 0.86 11.78 -19.82
N VAL A 152 1.18 10.53 -19.54
CA VAL A 152 2.11 10.15 -18.47
C VAL A 152 3.47 9.87 -19.08
N VAL A 153 4.42 10.78 -18.92
CA VAL A 153 5.79 10.61 -19.41
C VAL A 153 6.64 9.91 -18.35
N LEU A 154 7.30 8.82 -18.77
CA LEU A 154 8.15 8.01 -17.91
C LEU A 154 9.63 8.25 -18.22
N THR A 155 10.46 8.08 -17.20
CA THR A 155 11.92 8.03 -17.35
C THR A 155 12.49 6.80 -16.67
N MET A 156 13.49 6.21 -17.30
CA MET A 156 14.35 5.18 -16.71
C MET A 156 15.76 5.71 -16.40
N LYS A 157 15.98 7.03 -16.51
CA LYS A 157 17.23 7.68 -16.11
C LYS A 157 17.19 8.00 -14.62
N GLY A 158 17.99 7.30 -13.84
CA GLY A 158 18.08 7.52 -12.40
C GLY A 158 18.54 6.27 -11.64
N VAL A 159 18.93 6.47 -10.40
CA VAL A 159 19.40 5.39 -9.55
C VAL A 159 18.25 4.42 -9.25
N GLY A 160 18.49 3.12 -9.44
CA GLY A 160 17.51 2.07 -9.18
C GLY A 160 16.49 1.84 -10.29
N LEU A 161 16.43 2.69 -11.32
CA LEU A 161 15.55 2.51 -12.47
C LEU A 161 16.19 1.55 -13.46
N ARG A 162 15.49 0.48 -13.81
CA ARG A 162 16.02 -0.59 -14.67
C ARG A 162 14.93 -1.50 -15.22
N ARG A 163 15.30 -2.27 -16.23
CA ARG A 163 14.51 -3.43 -16.65
C ARG A 163 14.59 -4.53 -15.59
N LEU A 164 13.48 -5.18 -15.34
CA LEU A 164 13.32 -6.30 -14.42
C LEU A 164 13.19 -7.57 -15.27
N ASN A 165 14.29 -8.33 -15.37
CA ASN A 165 14.38 -9.42 -16.36
C ASN A 165 13.73 -10.71 -15.90
N GLU A 166 13.79 -11.01 -14.62
CA GLU A 166 13.29 -12.25 -14.00
C GLU A 166 12.27 -11.91 -12.93
N GLY A 167 11.67 -12.95 -12.34
CA GLY A 167 10.69 -12.78 -11.29
C GLY A 167 9.25 -12.68 -11.79
N SER A 168 8.36 -12.35 -10.88
CA SER A 168 6.92 -12.26 -11.12
C SER A 168 6.34 -10.95 -10.61
N VAL A 169 5.33 -10.45 -11.31
CA VAL A 169 4.60 -9.25 -10.91
C VAL A 169 3.25 -9.63 -10.33
N MET A 170 2.89 -9.03 -9.22
CA MET A 170 1.53 -9.08 -8.67
C MET A 170 1.00 -7.66 -8.46
N THR A 171 -0.32 -7.54 -8.42
CA THR A 171 -0.99 -6.25 -8.19
C THR A 171 -1.72 -6.28 -6.86
N ILE A 172 -1.62 -5.19 -6.13
CA ILE A 172 -2.30 -4.93 -4.87
C ILE A 172 -3.04 -3.59 -4.95
N PRO A 173 -4.07 -3.35 -4.13
CA PRO A 173 -4.68 -2.03 -4.02
C PRO A 173 -3.64 -0.98 -3.62
N VAL A 174 -3.69 0.19 -4.26
CA VAL A 174 -2.70 1.26 -4.08
C VAL A 174 -2.64 1.77 -2.64
N ASN A 175 -3.80 1.84 -1.98
CA ASN A 175 -3.90 2.23 -0.57
C ASN A 175 -3.20 1.26 0.41
N HIS A 176 -2.78 0.09 -0.06
CA HIS A 176 -2.03 -0.90 0.74
C HIS A 176 -0.52 -0.86 0.51
N VAL A 177 -0.04 -0.09 -0.46
CA VAL A 177 1.40 0.06 -0.76
C VAL A 177 2.20 0.48 0.46
N GLU A 178 1.75 1.52 1.16
CA GLU A 178 2.41 2.03 2.36
C GLU A 178 2.42 1.01 3.51
N ARG A 179 1.42 0.14 3.59
CA ARG A 179 1.37 -0.93 4.59
C ARG A 179 2.44 -1.99 4.35
N ILE A 180 2.66 -2.34 3.08
CA ILE A 180 3.68 -3.32 2.69
C ILE A 180 5.08 -2.76 2.83
N ARG A 181 5.28 -1.47 2.54
CA ARG A 181 6.54 -0.80 2.81
C ARG A 181 6.83 -0.71 4.30
N GLY A 182 5.81 -0.37 5.09
CA GLY A 182 5.97 -0.04 6.51
C GLY A 182 6.69 1.30 6.73
N ASN A 183 6.91 1.64 7.98
CA ASN A 183 7.69 2.82 8.33
C ASN A 183 9.14 2.60 7.86
N ASN A 184 9.70 3.56 7.10
CA ASN A 184 11.07 3.49 6.58
C ASN A 184 11.41 2.16 5.86
N ASN A 185 10.44 1.55 5.17
CA ASN A 185 10.56 0.25 4.51
C ASN A 185 10.82 -0.96 5.46
N GLU A 186 10.58 -0.84 6.75
CA GLU A 186 10.85 -1.88 7.74
C GLU A 186 10.13 -3.19 7.41
N THR A 187 8.83 -3.13 7.10
CA THR A 187 8.06 -4.32 6.74
C THR A 187 8.58 -4.97 5.46
N LEU A 188 8.94 -4.15 4.47
CA LEU A 188 9.49 -4.64 3.21
C LEU A 188 10.85 -5.32 3.39
N LEU A 189 11.73 -4.76 4.22
CA LEU A 189 13.02 -5.36 4.55
C LEU A 189 12.82 -6.70 5.26
N ARG A 190 11.94 -6.74 6.26
CA ARG A 190 11.61 -7.99 6.96
C ARG A 190 11.06 -9.06 6.01
N LEU A 191 10.15 -8.69 5.09
CA LEU A 191 9.64 -9.63 4.09
C LEU A 191 10.78 -10.21 3.22
N ARG A 192 11.71 -9.36 2.77
CA ARG A 192 12.87 -9.79 1.96
C ARG A 192 13.77 -10.77 2.72
N ASP A 193 14.04 -10.47 3.99
CA ASP A 193 14.91 -11.30 4.83
C ASP A 193 14.31 -12.68 5.09
N VAL A 194 12.99 -12.74 5.33
CA VAL A 194 12.31 -14.00 5.64
C VAL A 194 12.20 -14.91 4.41
N CYS A 195 11.88 -14.35 3.24
CA CYS A 195 11.68 -15.17 2.03
C CYS A 195 12.94 -15.32 1.16
N ASP A 196 14.02 -14.64 1.51
CA ASP A 196 15.26 -14.55 0.71
C ASP A 196 15.01 -14.18 -0.76
N CYS A 197 14.10 -13.21 -0.95
CA CYS A 197 13.67 -12.75 -2.26
C CYS A 197 13.97 -11.27 -2.47
N ARG A 198 14.21 -10.89 -3.71
CA ARG A 198 14.24 -9.49 -4.13
C ARG A 198 12.81 -9.02 -4.34
N ILE A 199 12.34 -8.08 -3.54
CA ILE A 199 10.98 -7.51 -3.64
C ILE A 199 11.10 -6.03 -3.94
N MET A 200 10.39 -5.56 -4.98
CA MET A 200 10.27 -4.15 -5.31
C MET A 200 8.79 -3.76 -5.34
N VAL A 201 8.46 -2.61 -4.77
CA VAL A 201 7.09 -2.12 -4.64
C VAL A 201 6.96 -0.78 -5.34
N GLY A 202 6.13 -0.74 -6.37
CA GLY A 202 5.77 0.49 -7.07
C GLY A 202 4.61 1.23 -6.40
N ASP A 203 4.60 2.58 -6.50
CA ASP A 203 3.51 3.43 -6.01
C ASP A 203 2.18 3.13 -6.72
N ASN A 204 2.25 2.50 -7.89
CA ASN A 204 1.10 2.07 -8.68
C ASN A 204 0.47 0.74 -8.23
N GLY A 205 0.83 0.23 -7.05
CA GLY A 205 0.29 -1.01 -6.51
C GLY A 205 0.82 -2.28 -7.18
N ARG A 206 1.85 -2.21 -8.03
CA ARG A 206 2.55 -3.39 -8.53
C ARG A 206 3.70 -3.76 -7.62
N VAL A 207 3.83 -5.04 -7.38
CA VAL A 207 4.94 -5.63 -6.62
C VAL A 207 5.64 -6.63 -7.50
N TRP A 208 6.93 -6.46 -7.67
CA TRP A 208 7.80 -7.42 -8.37
C TRP A 208 8.56 -8.24 -7.34
N ILE A 209 8.58 -9.55 -7.54
CA ILE A 209 9.18 -10.53 -6.64
C ILE A 209 10.05 -11.46 -7.47
N ASP A 210 11.28 -11.65 -7.03
CA ASP A 210 12.24 -12.53 -7.65
C ASP A 210 13.06 -13.28 -6.61
N GLY A 211 13.19 -14.59 -6.77
CA GLY A 211 13.84 -15.52 -5.85
C GLY A 211 13.45 -16.97 -6.12
N SER A 212 13.68 -17.84 -5.16
CA SER A 212 13.29 -19.25 -5.25
C SER A 212 11.77 -19.42 -5.41
N ALA A 213 11.33 -20.53 -5.96
CA ALA A 213 9.89 -20.80 -6.15
C ALA A 213 9.14 -20.79 -4.81
N GLU A 214 9.72 -21.39 -3.76
CA GLU A 214 9.13 -21.42 -2.42
C GLU A 214 9.09 -20.03 -1.78
N GLY A 215 10.22 -19.29 -1.83
CA GLY A 215 10.31 -17.93 -1.32
C GLY A 215 9.33 -16.99 -2.01
N THR A 216 9.22 -17.07 -3.34
CA THR A 216 8.26 -16.27 -4.13
C THR A 216 6.81 -16.60 -3.76
N SER A 217 6.47 -17.88 -3.60
CA SER A 217 5.13 -18.33 -3.20
C SER A 217 4.77 -17.81 -1.80
N TRP A 218 5.70 -17.92 -0.86
CA TRP A 218 5.52 -17.39 0.49
C TRP A 218 5.36 -15.85 0.49
N ALA A 219 6.23 -15.14 -0.22
CA ALA A 219 6.17 -13.68 -0.33
C ALA A 219 4.82 -13.21 -0.91
N ARG A 220 4.32 -13.88 -1.96
CA ARG A 220 3.00 -13.58 -2.54
C ARG A 220 1.87 -13.78 -1.53
N SER A 221 1.93 -14.85 -0.73
CA SER A 221 0.94 -15.13 0.32
C SER A 221 0.97 -14.07 1.42
N ALA A 222 2.14 -13.67 1.88
CA ALA A 222 2.32 -12.62 2.87
C ALA A 222 1.81 -11.26 2.38
N ILE A 223 2.14 -10.88 1.15
CA ILE A 223 1.68 -9.62 0.54
C ILE A 223 0.16 -9.63 0.33
N LYS A 224 -0.41 -10.78 -0.10
CA LYS A 224 -1.85 -10.94 -0.25
C LYS A 224 -2.56 -10.79 1.10
N LEU A 225 -2.02 -11.38 2.15
CA LEU A 225 -2.54 -11.24 3.51
C LEU A 225 -2.50 -9.78 3.97
N ALA A 226 -1.38 -9.07 3.76
CA ALA A 226 -1.25 -7.65 4.03
C ALA A 226 -2.31 -6.80 3.31
N SER A 227 -2.69 -7.20 2.09
CA SER A 227 -3.72 -6.52 1.30
C SER A 227 -5.15 -6.86 1.72
N GLN A 228 -5.38 -7.95 2.44
CA GLN A 228 -6.69 -8.37 2.93
C GLN A 228 -6.96 -7.95 4.38
N SER A 229 -5.91 -7.79 5.18
CA SER A 229 -6.03 -7.42 6.59
C SER A 229 -6.58 -6.00 6.75
N GLY A 230 -7.75 -5.85 7.37
CA GLY A 230 -8.40 -4.55 7.58
C GLY A 230 -7.62 -3.63 8.53
N HIS A 231 -6.85 -4.19 9.48
CA HIS A 231 -6.16 -3.43 10.52
C HIS A 231 -4.66 -3.71 10.57
N LYS A 232 -3.84 -2.68 10.90
CA LYS A 232 -2.38 -2.84 11.04
C LYS A 232 -1.96 -3.86 12.11
N LEU A 233 -2.73 -3.96 13.20
CA LEU A 233 -2.44 -4.88 14.31
C LEU A 233 -2.68 -6.35 13.91
N SER A 234 -3.73 -6.63 13.13
CA SER A 234 -3.97 -7.99 12.63
C SER A 234 -2.86 -8.42 11.68
N PHE A 235 -2.39 -7.53 10.81
CA PHE A 235 -1.31 -7.84 9.87
C PHE A 235 -0.02 -8.27 10.57
N ALA A 236 0.40 -7.61 11.65
CA ALA A 236 1.61 -7.97 12.38
C ALA A 236 1.51 -9.36 13.02
N ALA A 237 0.34 -9.71 13.58
CA ALA A 237 0.07 -11.02 14.17
C ALA A 237 0.01 -12.11 13.09
N ASP A 238 -0.68 -11.83 11.99
CA ASP A 238 -0.84 -12.74 10.87
C ASP A 238 0.50 -12.99 10.15
N LEU A 239 1.34 -11.95 10.01
CA LEU A 239 2.70 -12.08 9.46
C LEU A 239 3.56 -12.96 10.36
N ALA A 240 3.52 -12.76 11.68
CA ALA A 240 4.26 -13.60 12.62
C ALA A 240 3.80 -15.07 12.60
N ALA A 241 2.52 -15.32 12.31
CA ALA A 241 2.00 -16.68 12.11
C ALA A 241 2.52 -17.32 10.81
N LEU A 242 2.59 -16.55 9.73
CA LEU A 242 3.14 -17.00 8.44
C LEU A 242 4.65 -17.25 8.52
N GLU A 243 5.39 -16.44 9.28
CA GLU A 243 6.85 -16.59 9.45
C GLU A 243 7.24 -17.94 10.07
N LYS A 244 6.38 -18.54 10.89
CA LYS A 244 6.59 -19.90 11.42
C LYS A 244 6.64 -20.96 10.33
N ASN A 245 5.97 -20.70 9.19
CA ASN A 245 5.92 -21.57 8.02
C ASN A 245 6.78 -21.04 6.86
N ALA A 246 7.67 -20.09 7.13
CA ALA A 246 8.57 -19.57 6.12
C ALA A 246 9.53 -20.65 5.61
N PRO A 247 9.92 -20.61 4.33
CA PRO A 247 10.94 -21.52 3.81
C PRO A 247 12.23 -21.31 4.61
N LYS A 248 12.79 -22.40 5.11
CA LYS A 248 14.10 -22.33 5.78
C LYS A 248 15.12 -21.88 4.72
N ARG A 249 15.98 -20.92 5.07
CA ARG A 249 17.14 -20.57 4.25
C ARG A 249 17.84 -21.88 3.91
N GLY A 250 17.81 -22.25 2.63
CA GLY A 250 18.52 -23.44 2.18
C GLY A 250 20.01 -23.22 2.38
N ASP A 251 20.65 -24.16 3.07
CA ASP A 251 22.09 -24.36 2.97
C ASP A 251 22.36 -24.71 1.49
N ALA A 252 22.80 -23.72 0.71
CA ALA A 252 23.26 -23.87 -0.66
C ALA A 252 24.79 -23.74 -0.67
#